data_903f87191869e7cca9b992c8ea5fb90b
#
_entry.id   903f87191869e7cca9b992c8ea5fb90b
#
_cell.length_a   1.000
_cell.length_b   1.000
_cell.length_c   1.000
_cell.angle_alpha   90.00
_cell.angle_beta   90.00
_cell.angle_gamma   90.00
#
_symmetry.space_group_name_H-M   'P 1'
#
loop_
_entity.id
_entity.type
_entity.pdbx_description
1 polymer ?
#
loop_
_entity_poly.entity_id
_entity_poly.type
_entity_poly.pdbx_seq_one_letter_code
_entity_poly.pdbx_strand_id
1 'polypeptide(L)'
;MSLQALVATLIWGMSFPLAKLVLQDVGPLTYLVLRHAIGGGLLMMITVVSVRSHVRRTDVGIFVLLAVILVGFHQGIQAFGLARTTAVNSGWLIAAAPLFIALFARLVLGERLRPRQWAGMTGGLLGSFTVVTQGGLGEGALLSSGGLGDLMVLESAAAWAAYSVAGKGLLTRYPPIAVSAYGMAIGLCLAVPVWLAAGGAADLGRLSARGWGAILFLGACGTGLAYVLWYRAMQQRPAGVVGAYMFLQPLVATSLARFLLGESLTAPTIAGGLMILSGVYLVTWPARRPQR
;
A
#
# COMPACT_ATOMS: atom_id res chain seq x y z
N MET A 1 -6.65 3.07 21.08
CA MET A 1 -6.03 2.21 20.03
C MET A 1 -7.11 1.74 19.07
N SER A 2 -6.77 1.50 17.78
CA SER A 2 -7.68 0.89 16.80
C SER A 2 -7.15 -0.51 16.47
N LEU A 3 -7.83 -1.53 16.99
CA LEU A 3 -7.45 -2.93 16.71
C LEU A 3 -7.51 -3.23 15.22
N GLN A 4 -8.51 -2.65 14.50
CA GLN A 4 -8.65 -2.82 13.06
C GLN A 4 -7.42 -2.31 12.30
N ALA A 5 -6.95 -1.08 12.61
CA ALA A 5 -5.77 -0.52 11.97
C ALA A 5 -4.50 -1.33 12.30
N LEU A 6 -4.36 -1.78 13.56
CA LEU A 6 -3.25 -2.62 13.97
C LEU A 6 -3.19 -3.93 13.17
N VAL A 7 -4.30 -4.66 13.13
CA VAL A 7 -4.36 -5.95 12.40
C VAL A 7 -4.12 -5.76 10.91
N ALA A 8 -4.73 -4.75 10.27
CA ALA A 8 -4.50 -4.45 8.86
C ALA A 8 -3.02 -4.18 8.56
N THR A 9 -2.37 -3.39 9.41
CA THR A 9 -0.96 -3.02 9.27
C THR A 9 -0.02 -4.21 9.44
N LEU A 10 -0.29 -5.09 10.41
CA LEU A 10 0.49 -6.33 10.60
C LEU A 10 0.36 -7.25 9.37
N ILE A 11 -0.86 -7.43 8.84
CA ILE A 11 -1.09 -8.22 7.62
C ILE A 11 -0.31 -7.62 6.44
N TRP A 12 -0.35 -6.30 6.25
CA TRP A 12 0.38 -5.66 5.15
C TRP A 12 1.89 -5.68 5.34
N GLY A 13 2.39 -5.61 6.59
CA GLY A 13 3.82 -5.81 6.85
C GLY A 13 4.31 -7.19 6.41
N MET A 14 3.52 -8.24 6.66
CA MET A 14 3.81 -9.60 6.17
C MET A 14 3.67 -9.72 4.65
N SER A 15 2.90 -8.84 4.01
CA SER A 15 2.61 -8.95 2.58
C SER A 15 3.83 -8.75 1.69
N PHE A 16 4.82 -7.92 2.07
CA PHE A 16 6.00 -7.68 1.24
C PHE A 16 6.87 -8.92 1.06
N PRO A 17 7.31 -9.62 2.13
CA PRO A 17 8.07 -10.85 1.99
C PRO A 17 7.29 -11.96 1.28
N LEU A 18 6.01 -12.12 1.59
CA LEU A 18 5.16 -13.13 0.94
C LEU A 18 4.93 -12.83 -0.54
N ALA A 19 4.73 -11.55 -0.90
CA ALA A 19 4.63 -11.15 -2.30
C ALA A 19 5.95 -11.41 -3.05
N LYS A 20 7.10 -11.18 -2.42
CA LYS A 20 8.40 -11.48 -3.01
C LYS A 20 8.56 -12.98 -3.31
N LEU A 21 8.05 -13.87 -2.42
CA LEU A 21 8.02 -15.31 -2.70
C LEU A 21 7.18 -15.63 -3.94
N VAL A 22 5.99 -15.05 -4.07
CA VAL A 22 5.14 -15.26 -5.25
C VAL A 22 5.80 -14.73 -6.53
N LEU A 23 6.48 -13.57 -6.44
CA LEU A 23 7.19 -12.95 -7.56
C LEU A 23 8.46 -13.71 -8.00
N GLN A 24 8.92 -14.70 -7.23
CA GLN A 24 9.95 -15.65 -7.66
C GLN A 24 9.38 -16.69 -8.64
N ASP A 25 8.10 -17.02 -8.51
CA ASP A 25 7.43 -18.04 -9.32
C ASP A 25 6.77 -17.44 -10.57
N VAL A 26 6.14 -16.26 -10.44
CA VAL A 26 5.31 -15.64 -11.49
C VAL A 26 5.57 -14.16 -11.66
N GLY A 27 5.18 -13.62 -12.82
CA GLY A 27 5.32 -12.20 -13.12
C GLY A 27 4.39 -11.28 -12.28
N PRO A 28 4.72 -9.97 -12.21
CA PRO A 28 3.96 -8.99 -11.42
C PRO A 28 2.48 -8.90 -11.80
N LEU A 29 2.13 -9.03 -13.06
CA LEU A 29 0.73 -9.00 -13.52
C LEU A 29 -0.05 -10.23 -13.05
N THR A 30 0.56 -11.42 -13.09
CA THR A 30 -0.05 -12.66 -12.58
C THR A 30 -0.27 -12.59 -11.08
N TYR A 31 0.74 -12.12 -10.34
CA TYR A 31 0.60 -11.84 -8.90
C TYR A 31 -0.55 -10.88 -8.62
N LEU A 32 -0.63 -9.75 -9.37
CA LEU A 32 -1.67 -8.72 -9.20
C LEU A 32 -3.07 -9.31 -9.43
N VAL A 33 -3.26 -10.01 -10.55
CA VAL A 33 -4.56 -10.57 -10.93
C VAL A 33 -5.01 -11.64 -9.93
N LEU A 34 -4.14 -12.57 -9.55
CA LEU A 34 -4.49 -13.64 -8.61
C LEU A 34 -4.90 -13.10 -7.24
N ARG A 35 -4.13 -12.17 -6.66
CA ARG A 35 -4.47 -11.60 -5.35
C ARG A 35 -5.80 -10.85 -5.36
N HIS A 36 -6.13 -10.15 -6.48
CA HIS A 36 -7.39 -9.44 -6.61
C HIS A 36 -8.55 -10.38 -6.94
N ALA A 37 -8.34 -11.42 -7.72
CA ALA A 37 -9.35 -12.43 -7.99
C ALA A 37 -9.78 -13.11 -6.68
N ILE A 38 -8.83 -13.46 -5.81
CA ILE A 38 -9.13 -14.09 -4.52
C ILE A 38 -9.76 -13.09 -3.56
N GLY A 39 -9.07 -11.97 -3.25
CA GLY A 39 -9.53 -11.03 -2.23
C GLY A 39 -10.71 -10.18 -2.69
N GLY A 40 -10.66 -9.65 -3.90
CA GLY A 40 -11.73 -8.86 -4.50
C GLY A 40 -12.97 -9.71 -4.78
N GLY A 41 -12.78 -10.95 -5.28
CA GLY A 41 -13.85 -11.91 -5.48
C GLY A 41 -14.56 -12.27 -4.17
N LEU A 42 -13.80 -12.57 -3.11
CA LEU A 42 -14.35 -12.82 -1.77
C LEU A 42 -15.18 -11.63 -1.24
N LEU A 43 -14.62 -10.42 -1.32
CA LEU A 43 -15.32 -9.21 -0.88
C LEU A 43 -16.56 -8.92 -1.72
N MET A 44 -16.50 -9.14 -3.03
CA MET A 44 -17.65 -8.95 -3.92
C MET A 44 -18.75 -9.95 -3.59
N MET A 45 -18.42 -11.22 -3.39
CA MET A 45 -19.36 -12.24 -2.97
C MET A 45 -20.09 -11.85 -1.67
N ILE A 46 -19.34 -11.43 -0.64
CA ILE A 46 -19.92 -10.98 0.63
C ILE A 46 -20.77 -9.72 0.42
N THR A 47 -20.33 -8.78 -0.42
CA THR A 47 -21.06 -7.53 -0.69
C THR A 47 -22.40 -7.82 -1.36
N VAL A 48 -22.42 -8.69 -2.36
CA VAL A 48 -23.66 -9.03 -3.10
C VAL A 48 -24.64 -9.83 -2.22
N VAL A 49 -24.14 -10.83 -1.50
CA VAL A 49 -24.98 -11.76 -0.73
C VAL A 49 -25.48 -11.14 0.58
N SER A 50 -24.57 -10.53 1.33
CA SER A 50 -24.84 -10.12 2.73
C SER A 50 -25.10 -8.63 2.89
N VAL A 51 -24.36 -7.78 2.18
CA VAL A 51 -24.44 -6.31 2.34
C VAL A 51 -25.48 -5.71 1.41
N ARG A 52 -25.68 -6.32 0.22
CA ARG A 52 -26.65 -5.89 -0.80
C ARG A 52 -26.53 -4.41 -1.17
N SER A 53 -25.31 -3.87 -1.14
CA SER A 53 -25.00 -2.50 -1.53
C SER A 53 -24.83 -2.43 -3.05
N HIS A 54 -25.33 -1.36 -3.67
CA HIS A 54 -25.20 -1.12 -5.11
C HIS A 54 -24.56 0.25 -5.33
N VAL A 55 -23.70 0.35 -6.34
CA VAL A 55 -23.07 1.62 -6.74
C VAL A 55 -24.11 2.48 -7.47
N ARG A 56 -24.30 3.73 -7.03
CA ARG A 56 -25.13 4.71 -7.73
C ARG A 56 -24.46 5.08 -9.07
N ARG A 57 -25.25 5.30 -10.10
CA ARG A 57 -24.72 5.71 -11.41
C ARG A 57 -23.84 6.97 -11.35
N THR A 58 -24.19 7.91 -10.46
CA THR A 58 -23.43 9.14 -10.21
C THR A 58 -22.07 8.90 -9.58
N ASP A 59 -21.86 7.77 -8.92
CA ASP A 59 -20.64 7.45 -8.20
C ASP A 59 -19.73 6.50 -8.99
N VAL A 60 -20.16 5.99 -10.15
CA VAL A 60 -19.36 5.07 -10.97
C VAL A 60 -18.01 5.66 -11.36
N GLY A 61 -17.97 6.95 -11.74
CA GLY A 61 -16.73 7.61 -12.12
C GLY A 61 -15.69 7.63 -11.00
N ILE A 62 -16.10 7.91 -9.76
CA ILE A 62 -15.18 7.89 -8.61
C ILE A 62 -14.72 6.46 -8.28
N PHE A 63 -15.56 5.44 -8.41
CA PHE A 63 -15.16 4.05 -8.23
C PHE A 63 -14.16 3.59 -9.30
N VAL A 64 -14.34 4.00 -10.57
CA VAL A 64 -13.36 3.73 -11.63
C VAL A 64 -12.04 4.42 -11.34
N LEU A 65 -12.07 5.71 -10.95
CA LEU A 65 -10.87 6.44 -10.55
C LEU A 65 -10.13 5.73 -9.40
N LEU A 66 -10.87 5.35 -8.35
CA LEU A 66 -10.28 4.62 -7.21
C LEU A 66 -9.72 3.26 -7.63
N ALA A 67 -10.37 2.55 -8.56
CA ALA A 67 -9.89 1.28 -9.08
C ALA A 67 -8.57 1.44 -9.85
N VAL A 68 -8.47 2.47 -10.69
CA VAL A 68 -7.24 2.79 -11.44
C VAL A 68 -6.11 3.17 -10.48
N ILE A 69 -6.39 4.02 -9.48
CA ILE A 69 -5.39 4.41 -8.48
C ILE A 69 -4.95 3.19 -7.65
N LEU A 70 -5.90 2.38 -7.17
CA LEU A 70 -5.62 1.24 -6.31
C LEU A 70 -4.87 0.12 -7.03
N VAL A 71 -5.46 -0.36 -8.14
CA VAL A 71 -4.98 -1.57 -8.81
C VAL A 71 -3.86 -1.24 -9.79
N GLY A 72 -3.98 -0.12 -10.54
CA GLY A 72 -2.96 0.31 -11.48
C GLY A 72 -1.76 0.92 -10.78
N PHE A 73 -1.96 2.11 -10.19
CA PHE A 73 -0.86 2.91 -9.66
C PHE A 73 -0.33 2.39 -8.32
N HIS A 74 -1.21 2.03 -7.36
CA HIS A 74 -0.69 1.55 -6.09
C HIS A 74 -0.18 0.11 -6.19
N GLN A 75 -1.04 -0.86 -6.44
CA GLN A 75 -0.64 -2.27 -6.33
C GLN A 75 0.09 -2.79 -7.57
N GLY A 76 -0.26 -2.30 -8.77
CA GLY A 76 0.42 -2.67 -10.01
C GLY A 76 1.86 -2.18 -10.01
N ILE A 77 2.08 -0.88 -9.88
CA ILE A 77 3.43 -0.31 -9.84
C ILE A 77 4.24 -0.87 -8.67
N GLN A 78 3.61 -1.06 -7.49
CA GLN A 78 4.26 -1.71 -6.35
C GLN A 78 4.73 -3.13 -6.68
N ALA A 79 3.94 -3.94 -7.39
CA ALA A 79 4.32 -5.29 -7.78
C ALA A 79 5.54 -5.30 -8.71
N PHE A 80 5.55 -4.41 -9.71
CA PHE A 80 6.70 -4.24 -10.60
C PHE A 80 7.94 -3.69 -9.86
N GLY A 81 7.74 -2.78 -8.91
CA GLY A 81 8.80 -2.27 -8.05
C GLY A 81 9.38 -3.37 -7.15
N LEU A 82 8.53 -4.09 -6.43
CA LEU A 82 8.94 -5.16 -5.54
C LEU A 82 9.66 -6.31 -6.27
N ALA A 83 9.33 -6.58 -7.53
CA ALA A 83 10.07 -7.55 -8.35
C ALA A 83 11.54 -7.14 -8.54
N ARG A 84 11.86 -5.84 -8.48
CA ARG A 84 13.18 -5.25 -8.75
C ARG A 84 13.97 -4.87 -7.50
N THR A 85 13.31 -4.73 -6.36
CA THR A 85 13.92 -4.34 -5.08
C THR A 85 13.73 -5.38 -3.99
N THR A 86 14.13 -5.09 -2.77
CA THR A 86 13.99 -5.97 -1.61
C THR A 86 12.64 -5.77 -0.91
N ALA A 87 12.16 -6.80 -0.20
CA ALA A 87 10.98 -6.68 0.64
C ALA A 87 11.23 -5.74 1.83
N VAL A 88 12.48 -5.70 2.33
CA VAL A 88 12.91 -4.78 3.38
C VAL A 88 12.76 -3.33 2.92
N ASN A 89 13.40 -2.93 1.81
CA ASN A 89 13.29 -1.56 1.28
C ASN A 89 11.84 -1.18 1.03
N SER A 90 11.06 -2.07 0.40
CA SER A 90 9.64 -1.84 0.13
C SER A 90 8.84 -1.55 1.41
N GLY A 91 9.09 -2.30 2.48
CA GLY A 91 8.44 -2.07 3.78
C GLY A 91 8.78 -0.71 4.39
N TRP A 92 10.04 -0.25 4.25
CA TRP A 92 10.45 1.07 4.74
C TRP A 92 9.91 2.22 3.87
N LEU A 93 9.92 2.07 2.55
CA LEU A 93 9.44 3.11 1.63
C LEU A 93 7.93 3.32 1.71
N ILE A 94 7.14 2.26 1.87
CA ILE A 94 5.69 2.40 2.02
C ILE A 94 5.30 3.11 3.32
N ALA A 95 6.17 3.07 4.34
CA ALA A 95 5.96 3.82 5.59
C ALA A 95 6.03 5.35 5.39
N ALA A 96 6.45 5.83 4.21
CA ALA A 96 6.34 7.24 3.84
C ALA A 96 4.90 7.65 3.43
N ALA A 97 3.97 6.72 3.23
CA ALA A 97 2.61 7.04 2.82
C ALA A 97 1.89 8.10 3.69
N PRO A 98 2.03 8.16 5.03
CA PRO A 98 1.44 9.23 5.83
C PRO A 98 1.94 10.64 5.48
N LEU A 99 3.15 10.78 4.94
CA LEU A 99 3.67 12.07 4.45
C LEU A 99 2.85 12.53 3.23
N PHE A 100 2.61 11.62 2.30
CA PHE A 100 1.76 11.88 1.13
C PHE A 100 0.29 12.11 1.51
N ILE A 101 -0.23 11.40 2.53
CA ILE A 101 -1.59 11.63 3.05
C ILE A 101 -1.71 13.07 3.56
N ALA A 102 -0.73 13.57 4.33
CA ALA A 102 -0.74 14.95 4.81
C ALA A 102 -0.65 15.97 3.66
N LEU A 103 0.20 15.69 2.66
CA LEU A 103 0.33 16.52 1.47
C LEU A 103 -0.99 16.60 0.68
N PHE A 104 -1.63 15.46 0.41
CA PHE A 104 -2.89 15.43 -0.33
C PHE A 104 -4.06 16.03 0.46
N ALA A 105 -4.10 15.86 1.79
CA ALA A 105 -5.06 16.57 2.64
C ALA A 105 -4.89 18.08 2.52
N ARG A 106 -3.66 18.59 2.43
CA ARG A 106 -3.37 20.00 2.18
C ARG A 106 -3.86 20.45 0.81
N LEU A 107 -3.57 19.69 -0.24
CA LEU A 107 -3.87 20.05 -1.63
C LEU A 107 -5.36 19.92 -1.96
N VAL A 108 -6.02 18.86 -1.47
CA VAL A 108 -7.39 18.52 -1.82
C VAL A 108 -8.40 19.11 -0.83
N LEU A 109 -8.09 19.06 0.47
CA LEU A 109 -8.99 19.51 1.53
C LEU A 109 -8.66 20.93 2.04
N GLY A 110 -7.62 21.57 1.51
CA GLY A 110 -7.22 22.91 1.92
C GLY A 110 -6.66 23.01 3.35
N GLU A 111 -6.31 21.89 3.99
CA GLU A 111 -5.77 21.87 5.34
C GLU A 111 -4.44 22.63 5.42
N ARG A 112 -4.25 23.46 6.45
CA ARG A 112 -3.01 24.23 6.63
C ARG A 112 -1.98 23.35 7.35
N LEU A 113 -0.84 23.09 6.69
CA LEU A 113 0.28 22.41 7.32
C LEU A 113 1.08 23.39 8.19
N ARG A 114 1.44 22.96 9.38
CA ARG A 114 2.30 23.69 10.32
C ARG A 114 3.76 23.56 9.92
N PRO A 115 4.66 24.49 10.33
CA PRO A 115 6.10 24.41 10.01
C PRO A 115 6.73 23.07 10.38
N ARG A 116 6.35 22.48 11.52
CA ARG A 116 6.84 21.16 11.94
C ARG A 116 6.43 20.03 10.98
N GLN A 117 5.25 20.15 10.35
CA GLN A 117 4.78 19.15 9.38
C GLN A 117 5.56 19.27 8.07
N TRP A 118 5.88 20.48 7.66
CA TRP A 118 6.79 20.71 6.54
C TRP A 118 8.19 20.13 6.81
N ALA A 119 8.76 20.40 8.01
CA ALA A 119 10.04 19.81 8.41
C ALA A 119 9.99 18.28 8.43
N GLY A 120 8.90 17.70 8.95
CA GLY A 120 8.68 16.26 8.94
C GLY A 120 8.58 15.68 7.53
N MET A 121 7.86 16.34 6.62
CA MET A 121 7.75 15.92 5.22
C MET A 121 9.11 15.96 4.52
N THR A 122 9.86 17.05 4.66
CA THR A 122 11.20 17.18 4.07
C THR A 122 12.14 16.10 4.63
N GLY A 123 12.19 15.92 5.95
CA GLY A 123 13.03 14.89 6.58
C GLY A 123 12.66 13.47 6.14
N GLY A 124 11.36 13.17 6.05
CA GLY A 124 10.88 11.87 5.59
C GLY A 124 11.19 11.60 4.12
N LEU A 125 11.07 12.60 3.24
CA LEU A 125 11.44 12.47 1.82
C LEU A 125 12.94 12.29 1.64
N LEU A 126 13.77 13.02 2.40
CA LEU A 126 15.23 12.80 2.42
C LEU A 126 15.57 11.39 2.91
N GLY A 127 14.86 10.89 3.92
CA GLY A 127 14.99 9.51 4.36
C GLY A 127 14.63 8.50 3.27
N SER A 128 13.54 8.72 2.54
CA SER A 128 13.16 7.88 1.40
C SER A 128 14.23 7.89 0.31
N PHE A 129 14.80 9.06 0.01
CA PHE A 129 15.90 9.20 -0.93
C PHE A 129 17.14 8.41 -0.48
N THR A 130 17.49 8.46 0.82
CA THR A 130 18.59 7.68 1.40
C THR A 130 18.39 6.16 1.22
N VAL A 131 17.15 5.67 1.41
CA VAL A 131 16.83 4.25 1.16
C VAL A 131 16.98 3.90 -0.32
N VAL A 132 16.41 4.73 -1.21
CA VAL A 132 16.44 4.49 -2.67
C VAL A 132 17.86 4.47 -3.23
N THR A 133 18.68 5.42 -2.80
CA THR A 133 20.06 5.56 -3.32
C THR A 133 21.07 4.67 -2.58
N GLN A 134 20.64 3.99 -1.52
CA GLN A 134 21.54 3.25 -0.62
C GLN A 134 22.72 4.11 -0.12
N GLY A 135 22.44 5.41 0.11
CA GLY A 135 23.44 6.39 0.53
C GLY A 135 24.36 6.90 -0.57
N GLY A 136 24.23 6.42 -1.80
CA GLY A 136 24.99 6.91 -2.95
C GLY A 136 24.39 8.21 -3.52
N LEU A 137 25.24 9.11 -4.04
CA LEU A 137 24.80 10.38 -4.66
C LEU A 137 24.93 10.38 -6.19
N GLY A 138 25.33 9.27 -6.80
CA GLY A 138 25.53 9.17 -8.25
C GLY A 138 24.23 8.78 -9.00
N GLU A 139 24.13 9.21 -10.27
CA GLU A 139 23.01 8.83 -11.14
C GLU A 139 22.82 7.31 -11.25
N GLY A 140 23.90 6.53 -11.19
CA GLY A 140 23.88 5.07 -11.21
C GLY A 140 23.13 4.43 -10.05
N ALA A 141 23.02 5.09 -8.89
CA ALA A 141 22.27 4.58 -7.76
C ALA A 141 20.75 4.60 -8.01
N LEU A 142 20.25 5.69 -8.60
CA LEU A 142 18.81 5.83 -8.95
C LEU A 142 18.42 4.98 -10.16
N LEU A 143 19.28 4.86 -11.16
CA LEU A 143 19.01 4.15 -12.41
C LEU A 143 19.35 2.65 -12.33
N SER A 144 19.91 2.19 -11.21
CA SER A 144 20.05 0.75 -10.97
C SER A 144 18.68 0.05 -10.93
N SER A 145 18.65 -1.24 -11.20
CA SER A 145 17.38 -2.02 -11.12
C SER A 145 16.73 -1.91 -9.75
N GLY A 146 17.53 -1.94 -8.67
CA GLY A 146 17.05 -1.74 -7.29
C GLY A 146 16.51 -0.35 -7.05
N GLY A 147 17.23 0.71 -7.47
CA GLY A 147 16.80 2.10 -7.31
C GLY A 147 15.50 2.41 -8.05
N LEU A 148 15.33 1.93 -9.28
CA LEU A 148 14.07 2.06 -10.02
C LEU A 148 12.93 1.30 -9.30
N GLY A 149 13.20 0.10 -8.77
CA GLY A 149 12.23 -0.66 -7.99
C GLY A 149 11.78 0.12 -6.74
N ASP A 150 12.72 0.71 -6.02
CA ASP A 150 12.46 1.53 -4.84
C ASP A 150 11.63 2.78 -5.17
N LEU A 151 11.94 3.48 -6.28
CA LEU A 151 11.15 4.61 -6.77
C LEU A 151 9.71 4.22 -7.10
N MET A 152 9.51 3.06 -7.74
CA MET A 152 8.17 2.54 -8.03
C MET A 152 7.40 2.23 -6.73
N VAL A 153 8.05 1.68 -5.71
CA VAL A 153 7.43 1.47 -4.40
C VAL A 153 7.09 2.79 -3.70
N LEU A 154 7.96 3.79 -3.78
CA LEU A 154 7.70 5.12 -3.23
C LEU A 154 6.53 5.81 -3.94
N GLU A 155 6.43 5.70 -5.27
CA GLU A 155 5.29 6.18 -6.04
C GLU A 155 4.00 5.48 -5.58
N SER A 156 4.06 4.15 -5.38
CA SER A 156 2.91 3.41 -4.88
C SER A 156 2.44 3.86 -3.50
N ALA A 157 3.34 4.39 -2.65
CA ALA A 157 2.98 4.99 -1.36
C ALA A 157 2.18 6.30 -1.56
N ALA A 158 2.53 7.10 -2.56
CA ALA A 158 1.77 8.29 -2.92
C ALA A 158 0.39 7.91 -3.50
N ALA A 159 0.33 6.91 -4.39
CA ALA A 159 -0.93 6.40 -4.91
C ALA A 159 -1.84 5.83 -3.82
N TRP A 160 -1.27 5.11 -2.84
CA TRP A 160 -2.00 4.67 -1.64
C TRP A 160 -2.61 5.84 -0.86
N ALA A 161 -1.86 6.91 -0.68
CA ALA A 161 -2.33 8.11 0.00
C ALA A 161 -3.49 8.76 -0.78
N ALA A 162 -3.37 8.89 -2.10
CA ALA A 162 -4.43 9.41 -2.96
C ALA A 162 -5.70 8.55 -2.88
N TYR A 163 -5.57 7.23 -2.98
CA TYR A 163 -6.67 6.28 -2.80
C TYR A 163 -7.35 6.43 -1.44
N SER A 164 -6.57 6.51 -0.37
CA SER A 164 -7.09 6.60 1.00
C SER A 164 -7.85 7.91 1.24
N VAL A 165 -7.35 9.04 0.75
CA VAL A 165 -7.99 10.35 0.89
C VAL A 165 -9.26 10.42 0.03
N ALA A 166 -9.19 10.06 -1.23
CA ALA A 166 -10.33 10.08 -2.15
C ALA A 166 -11.43 9.09 -1.72
N GLY A 167 -11.04 7.87 -1.33
CA GLY A 167 -11.97 6.82 -0.89
C GLY A 167 -12.71 7.15 0.40
N LYS A 168 -12.12 7.98 1.29
CA LYS A 168 -12.75 8.39 2.54
C LYS A 168 -14.10 9.08 2.32
N GLY A 169 -14.24 9.86 1.26
CA GLY A 169 -15.51 10.51 0.91
C GLY A 169 -16.65 9.55 0.62
N LEU A 170 -16.36 8.36 0.11
CA LEU A 170 -17.38 7.34 -0.16
C LEU A 170 -17.89 6.64 1.11
N LEU A 171 -17.11 6.65 2.19
CA LEU A 171 -17.48 5.99 3.45
C LEU A 171 -18.67 6.63 4.18
N THR A 172 -19.11 7.81 3.74
CA THR A 172 -20.35 8.43 4.22
C THR A 172 -21.60 7.83 3.56
N ARG A 173 -21.44 7.17 2.40
CA ARG A 173 -22.55 6.66 1.57
C ARG A 173 -22.51 5.15 1.38
N TYR A 174 -21.34 4.54 1.53
CA TYR A 174 -21.13 3.12 1.31
C TYR A 174 -20.40 2.46 2.49
N PRO A 175 -20.77 1.22 2.85
CA PRO A 175 -20.01 0.49 3.85
C PRO A 175 -18.59 0.17 3.36
N PRO A 176 -17.60 0.11 4.27
CA PRO A 176 -16.18 -0.13 3.93
C PRO A 176 -15.94 -1.32 3.02
N ILE A 177 -16.67 -2.42 3.26
CA ILE A 177 -16.56 -3.63 2.45
C ILE A 177 -16.98 -3.39 0.99
N ALA A 178 -18.04 -2.61 0.76
CA ALA A 178 -18.52 -2.30 -0.58
C ALA A 178 -17.54 -1.40 -1.33
N VAL A 179 -16.97 -0.38 -0.65
CA VAL A 179 -15.96 0.49 -1.26
C VAL A 179 -14.77 -0.34 -1.73
N SER A 180 -14.26 -1.24 -0.89
CA SER A 180 -13.15 -2.12 -1.23
C SER A 180 -13.52 -3.11 -2.35
N ALA A 181 -14.68 -3.77 -2.24
CA ALA A 181 -15.12 -4.78 -3.19
C ALA A 181 -15.29 -4.22 -4.61
N TYR A 182 -16.01 -3.11 -4.76
CA TYR A 182 -16.23 -2.50 -6.08
C TYR A 182 -14.94 -1.94 -6.68
N GLY A 183 -14.11 -1.26 -5.88
CA GLY A 183 -12.81 -0.77 -6.36
C GLY A 183 -11.92 -1.90 -6.86
N MET A 184 -11.85 -3.01 -6.13
CA MET A 184 -11.03 -4.17 -6.52
C MET A 184 -11.63 -4.93 -7.70
N ALA A 185 -12.94 -5.10 -7.77
CA ALA A 185 -13.59 -5.78 -8.90
C ALA A 185 -13.43 -5.02 -10.20
N ILE A 186 -13.66 -3.70 -10.19
CA ILE A 186 -13.41 -2.85 -11.36
C ILE A 186 -11.94 -2.91 -11.78
N GLY A 187 -11.03 -2.79 -10.80
CA GLY A 187 -9.60 -2.89 -11.05
C GLY A 187 -9.18 -4.24 -11.63
N LEU A 188 -9.77 -5.34 -11.14
CA LEU A 188 -9.55 -6.67 -11.71
C LEU A 188 -10.04 -6.76 -13.16
N CYS A 189 -11.25 -6.24 -13.44
CA CYS A 189 -11.78 -6.20 -14.80
C CYS A 189 -10.86 -5.41 -15.76
N LEU A 190 -10.19 -4.36 -15.28
CA LEU A 190 -9.22 -3.60 -16.06
C LEU A 190 -7.87 -4.33 -16.21
N ALA A 191 -7.43 -5.06 -15.19
CA ALA A 191 -6.14 -5.75 -15.17
C ALA A 191 -6.15 -7.06 -15.98
N VAL A 192 -7.25 -7.81 -15.98
CA VAL A 192 -7.36 -9.13 -16.63
C VAL A 192 -7.06 -9.06 -18.14
N PRO A 193 -7.62 -8.14 -18.94
CA PRO A 193 -7.29 -8.04 -20.36
C PRO A 193 -5.79 -7.79 -20.60
N VAL A 194 -5.16 -6.93 -19.81
CA VAL A 194 -3.73 -6.63 -19.90
C VAL A 194 -2.90 -7.87 -19.55
N TRP A 195 -3.29 -8.59 -18.50
CA TRP A 195 -2.65 -9.83 -18.07
C TRP A 195 -2.75 -10.93 -19.15
N LEU A 196 -3.91 -11.11 -19.75
CA LEU A 196 -4.11 -12.08 -20.84
C LEU A 196 -3.28 -11.71 -22.08
N ALA A 197 -3.30 -10.43 -22.48
CA ALA A 197 -2.51 -9.92 -23.61
C ALA A 197 -1.00 -10.08 -23.39
N ALA A 198 -0.54 -10.01 -22.13
CA ALA A 198 0.85 -10.25 -21.75
C ALA A 198 1.21 -11.75 -21.62
N GLY A 199 0.30 -12.67 -21.93
CA GLY A 199 0.54 -14.12 -21.81
C GLY A 199 0.56 -14.65 -20.37
N GLY A 200 0.02 -13.89 -19.43
CA GLY A 200 0.11 -14.20 -18.00
C GLY A 200 -0.57 -15.50 -17.58
N ALA A 201 -1.49 -16.04 -18.39
CA ALA A 201 -2.11 -17.34 -18.12
C ALA A 201 -1.10 -18.49 -18.11
N ALA A 202 -0.02 -18.39 -18.88
CA ALA A 202 1.06 -19.39 -18.90
C ALA A 202 1.86 -19.43 -17.58
N ASP A 203 1.83 -18.39 -16.76
CA ASP A 203 2.51 -18.33 -15.47
C ASP A 203 1.83 -19.21 -14.40
N LEU A 204 0.53 -19.51 -14.56
CA LEU A 204 -0.24 -20.22 -13.52
C LEU A 204 0.35 -21.57 -13.15
N GLY A 205 0.90 -22.29 -14.15
CA GLY A 205 1.55 -23.60 -13.97
C GLY A 205 2.92 -23.51 -13.25
N ARG A 206 3.48 -22.32 -13.07
CA ARG A 206 4.79 -22.13 -12.43
C ARG A 206 4.71 -21.91 -10.92
N LEU A 207 3.51 -21.64 -10.37
CA LEU A 207 3.33 -21.41 -8.95
C LEU A 207 3.66 -22.67 -8.15
N SER A 208 4.64 -22.55 -7.26
CA SER A 208 4.98 -23.57 -6.28
C SER A 208 3.90 -23.69 -5.21
N ALA A 209 3.90 -24.78 -4.44
CA ALA A 209 2.99 -24.93 -3.30
C ALA A 209 3.14 -23.79 -2.27
N ARG A 210 4.38 -23.29 -2.07
CA ARG A 210 4.64 -22.11 -1.21
C ARG A 210 4.07 -20.84 -1.83
N GLY A 211 4.21 -20.67 -3.15
CA GLY A 211 3.62 -19.56 -3.89
C GLY A 211 2.10 -19.54 -3.78
N TRP A 212 1.44 -20.70 -3.91
CA TRP A 212 -0.01 -20.82 -3.70
C TRP A 212 -0.44 -20.46 -2.28
N GLY A 213 0.27 -20.97 -1.26
CA GLY A 213 -0.02 -20.58 0.14
C GLY A 213 0.13 -19.08 0.37
N ALA A 214 1.19 -18.48 -0.16
CA ALA A 214 1.44 -17.04 -0.05
C ALA A 214 0.36 -16.22 -0.78
N ILE A 215 -0.03 -16.58 -2.02
CA ILE A 215 -1.03 -15.82 -2.78
C ILE A 215 -2.44 -15.93 -2.19
N LEU A 216 -2.80 -17.09 -1.61
CA LEU A 216 -4.04 -17.26 -0.88
C LEU A 216 -4.12 -16.33 0.34
N PHE A 217 -3.04 -16.28 1.14
CA PHE A 217 -2.97 -15.34 2.27
C PHE A 217 -3.03 -13.88 1.78
N LEU A 218 -2.26 -13.51 0.76
CA LEU A 218 -2.22 -12.17 0.20
C LEU A 218 -3.57 -11.74 -0.39
N GLY A 219 -4.27 -12.64 -1.03
CA GLY A 219 -5.62 -12.40 -1.53
C GLY A 219 -6.63 -12.26 -0.41
N ALA A 220 -6.81 -13.28 0.41
CA ALA A 220 -7.85 -13.31 1.44
C ALA A 220 -7.59 -12.30 2.58
N CYS A 221 -6.37 -12.30 3.14
CA CYS A 221 -6.04 -11.44 4.27
C CYS A 221 -5.52 -10.07 3.80
N GLY A 222 -4.54 -10.03 2.90
CA GLY A 222 -3.87 -8.80 2.47
C GLY A 222 -4.76 -7.89 1.62
N THR A 223 -5.51 -8.47 0.67
CA THR A 223 -6.40 -7.74 -0.24
C THR A 223 -7.84 -7.74 0.27
N GLY A 224 -8.32 -8.82 0.84
CA GLY A 224 -9.67 -8.90 1.39
C GLY A 224 -9.78 -8.21 2.75
N LEU A 225 -9.40 -8.92 3.80
CA LEU A 225 -9.64 -8.51 5.19
C LEU A 225 -9.01 -7.16 5.56
N ALA A 226 -7.73 -6.96 5.23
CA ALA A 226 -6.99 -5.78 5.68
C ALA A 226 -7.58 -4.47 5.16
N TYR A 227 -8.06 -4.42 3.91
CA TYR A 227 -8.71 -3.23 3.34
C TYR A 227 -10.03 -2.89 4.04
N VAL A 228 -10.83 -3.88 4.37
CA VAL A 228 -12.07 -3.68 5.13
C VAL A 228 -11.76 -3.15 6.53
N LEU A 229 -10.77 -3.74 7.20
CA LEU A 229 -10.33 -3.30 8.54
C LEU A 229 -9.79 -1.88 8.51
N TRP A 230 -9.00 -1.55 7.48
CA TRP A 230 -8.45 -0.21 7.28
C TRP A 230 -9.55 0.84 7.10
N TYR A 231 -10.49 0.61 6.20
CA TYR A 231 -11.59 1.54 5.98
C TYR A 231 -12.55 1.62 7.18
N ARG A 232 -12.77 0.54 7.93
CA ARG A 232 -13.47 0.61 9.22
C ARG A 232 -12.76 1.50 10.23
N ALA A 233 -11.43 1.39 10.31
CA ALA A 233 -10.65 2.29 11.16
C ALA A 233 -10.75 3.76 10.70
N MET A 234 -10.69 4.00 9.38
CA MET A 234 -10.83 5.33 8.77
C MET A 234 -12.21 5.97 8.96
N GLN A 235 -13.28 5.17 9.08
CA GLN A 235 -14.61 5.68 9.44
C GLN A 235 -14.66 6.16 10.89
N GLN A 236 -13.98 5.46 11.80
CA GLN A 236 -14.08 5.67 13.24
C GLN A 236 -13.06 6.67 13.79
N ARG A 237 -11.97 6.94 13.07
CA ARG A 237 -10.84 7.74 13.54
C ARG A 237 -10.32 8.70 12.46
N PRO A 238 -9.68 9.81 12.86
CA PRO A 238 -8.98 10.69 11.93
C PRO A 238 -7.92 9.94 11.12
N ALA A 239 -7.77 10.28 9.83
CA ALA A 239 -6.88 9.60 8.91
C ALA A 239 -5.42 9.57 9.40
N GLY A 240 -4.93 10.68 9.97
CA GLY A 240 -3.57 10.75 10.52
C GLY A 240 -3.33 9.80 11.69
N VAL A 241 -4.36 9.53 12.53
CA VAL A 241 -4.25 8.56 13.64
C VAL A 241 -4.19 7.13 13.09
N VAL A 242 -5.00 6.82 12.08
CA VAL A 242 -4.98 5.50 11.43
C VAL A 242 -3.67 5.32 10.66
N GLY A 243 -3.22 6.34 9.93
CA GLY A 243 -1.95 6.32 9.19
C GLY A 243 -0.74 6.01 10.06
N ALA A 244 -0.72 6.45 11.33
CA ALA A 244 0.40 6.19 12.23
C ALA A 244 0.65 4.70 12.50
N TYR A 245 -0.35 3.83 12.34
CA TYR A 245 -0.13 2.38 12.47
C TYR A 245 0.76 1.81 11.36
N MET A 246 0.87 2.49 10.20
CA MET A 246 1.72 2.04 9.09
C MET A 246 3.22 1.96 9.46
N PHE A 247 3.63 2.60 10.58
CA PHE A 247 5.00 2.47 11.10
C PHE A 247 5.39 1.07 11.55
N LEU A 248 4.42 0.22 11.81
CA LEU A 248 4.68 -1.17 12.17
C LEU A 248 5.03 -2.04 10.96
N GLN A 249 4.66 -1.60 9.74
CA GLN A 249 4.90 -2.38 8.52
C GLN A 249 6.38 -2.69 8.28
N PRO A 250 7.32 -1.70 8.33
CA PRO A 250 8.73 -1.99 8.09
C PRO A 250 9.32 -2.96 9.10
N LEU A 251 8.89 -2.91 10.36
CA LEU A 251 9.37 -3.84 11.40
C LEU A 251 8.96 -5.28 11.09
N VAL A 252 7.69 -5.48 10.75
CA VAL A 252 7.15 -6.80 10.38
C VAL A 252 7.78 -7.27 9.06
N ALA A 253 7.85 -6.40 8.05
CA ALA A 253 8.43 -6.73 6.75
C ALA A 253 9.89 -7.16 6.88
N THR A 254 10.69 -6.39 7.63
CA THR A 254 12.11 -6.69 7.86
C THR A 254 12.32 -8.00 8.61
N SER A 255 11.58 -8.20 9.71
CA SER A 255 11.69 -9.44 10.49
C SER A 255 11.36 -10.66 9.66
N LEU A 256 10.27 -10.61 8.90
CA LEU A 256 9.83 -11.73 8.08
C LEU A 256 10.69 -11.93 6.82
N ALA A 257 11.15 -10.83 6.17
CA ALA A 257 12.05 -10.90 5.02
C ALA A 257 13.41 -11.51 5.38
N ARG A 258 13.96 -11.17 6.56
CA ARG A 258 15.17 -11.79 7.06
C ARG A 258 14.99 -13.29 7.25
N PHE A 259 13.85 -13.70 7.83
CA PHE A 259 13.57 -15.11 8.11
C PHE A 259 13.26 -15.93 6.84
N LEU A 260 12.43 -15.43 5.94
CA LEU A 260 11.96 -16.16 4.76
C LEU A 260 12.87 -16.05 3.54
N LEU A 261 13.52 -14.88 3.37
CA LEU A 261 14.26 -14.53 2.15
C LEU A 261 15.76 -14.35 2.39
N GLY A 262 16.22 -14.38 3.65
CA GLY A 262 17.61 -14.11 3.99
C GLY A 262 18.04 -12.64 3.74
N GLU A 263 17.08 -11.71 3.54
CA GLU A 263 17.41 -10.31 3.29
C GLU A 263 18.04 -9.67 4.52
N SER A 264 19.02 -8.78 4.29
CA SER A 264 19.71 -8.03 5.34
C SER A 264 19.28 -6.56 5.35
N LEU A 265 19.30 -5.97 6.54
CA LEU A 265 19.18 -4.53 6.70
C LEU A 265 20.54 -3.86 6.42
N THR A 266 20.57 -2.93 5.47
CA THR A 266 21.75 -2.10 5.24
C THR A 266 21.76 -0.87 6.14
N ALA A 267 22.94 -0.31 6.40
CA ALA A 267 23.06 0.92 7.18
C ALA A 267 22.28 2.11 6.56
N PRO A 268 22.33 2.35 5.24
CA PRO A 268 21.50 3.38 4.61
C PRO A 268 19.99 3.14 4.77
N THR A 269 19.53 1.88 4.68
CA THR A 269 18.13 1.54 4.91
C THR A 269 17.70 1.84 6.34
N ILE A 270 18.53 1.56 7.34
CA ILE A 270 18.26 1.91 8.74
C ILE A 270 18.21 3.43 8.92
N ALA A 271 19.23 4.15 8.44
CA ALA A 271 19.30 5.60 8.59
C ALA A 271 18.12 6.30 7.91
N GLY A 272 17.85 5.97 6.64
CA GLY A 272 16.73 6.52 5.88
C GLY A 272 15.37 6.16 6.49
N GLY A 273 15.24 4.93 6.98
CA GLY A 273 14.04 4.46 7.67
C GLY A 273 13.77 5.23 8.97
N LEU A 274 14.78 5.50 9.78
CA LEU A 274 14.65 6.34 10.99
C LEU A 274 14.26 7.78 10.62
N MET A 275 14.78 8.33 9.53
CA MET A 275 14.38 9.64 9.03
C MET A 275 12.91 9.65 8.58
N ILE A 276 12.44 8.61 7.86
CA ILE A 276 11.03 8.44 7.48
C ILE A 276 10.16 8.42 8.73
N LEU A 277 10.46 7.57 9.71
CA LEU A 277 9.70 7.43 10.95
C LEU A 277 9.65 8.75 11.74
N SER A 278 10.79 9.43 11.86
CA SER A 278 10.88 10.74 12.52
C SER A 278 10.04 11.80 11.80
N GLY A 279 10.12 11.83 10.47
CA GLY A 279 9.33 12.73 9.61
C GLY A 279 7.85 12.51 9.81
N VAL A 280 7.40 11.27 9.78
CA VAL A 280 5.98 10.97 9.98
C VAL A 280 5.53 11.25 11.42
N TYR A 281 6.36 10.98 12.42
CA TYR A 281 6.08 11.39 13.80
C TYR A 281 5.81 12.90 13.89
N LEU A 282 6.65 13.74 13.28
CA LEU A 282 6.45 15.19 13.22
C LEU A 282 5.16 15.59 12.50
N VAL A 283 4.80 14.89 11.42
CA VAL A 283 3.57 15.16 10.65
C VAL A 283 2.32 14.75 11.44
N THR A 284 2.34 13.60 12.09
CA THR A 284 1.14 13.02 12.74
C THR A 284 0.95 13.42 14.20
N TRP A 285 1.95 14.05 14.83
CA TRP A 285 1.87 14.48 16.23
C TRP A 285 0.67 15.39 16.47
N PRO A 286 -0.21 15.07 17.44
CA PRO A 286 -1.39 15.86 17.70
C PRO A 286 -1.03 17.28 18.12
N ALA A 287 -1.71 18.26 17.54
CA ALA A 287 -1.62 19.63 18.01
C ALA A 287 -2.15 19.70 19.45
N ARG A 288 -1.38 20.23 20.39
CA ARG A 288 -1.94 20.66 21.66
C ARG A 288 -3.11 21.60 21.35
N ARG A 289 -4.33 21.22 21.73
CA ARG A 289 -5.44 22.17 21.71
C ARG A 289 -5.05 23.31 22.67
N PRO A 290 -5.18 24.61 22.26
CA PRO A 290 -5.14 25.67 23.26
C PRO A 290 -6.24 25.35 24.26
N GLN A 291 -5.91 25.27 25.52
CA GLN A 291 -6.92 25.29 26.58
C GLN A 291 -7.62 26.66 26.44
N ARG A 292 -8.88 26.65 26.02
CA ARG A 292 -9.77 27.80 26.17
C ARG A 292 -10.37 27.79 27.55
#